data_62d55cd63522b9ef3293769eb712be3e
#
_entry.id   62d55cd63522b9ef3293769eb712be3e
#
_cell.length_a   1.000
_cell.length_b   1.000
_cell.length_c   1.000
_cell.angle_alpha   90.00
_cell.angle_beta   90.00
_cell.angle_gamma   90.00
#
_symmetry.space_group_name_H-M   'P 1'
#
loop_
_entity.id
_entity.type
_entity.pdbx_description
1 polymer ?
#
loop_
_entity_poly.entity_id
_entity_poly.type
_entity_poly.pdbx_seq_one_letter_code
_entity_poly.pdbx_strand_id
1 'polypeptide(L)'
;MDVRTICLGLLTRGEATGYEIRKLFEEGGYQHFIEASFGSIYPALSQLTQDGFVRVREEAQEKRPDRKVYSITQAGRSQFIAALMKPLPEDRHRSPFVFAMLFSCILPPERVFEMLDNYILQNEEHLSKLRAFATNSPGEHFAKGLGEVFYVAIIDYLKRYRKEMAMAAASSAAE
;
A
#
# COMPACT_ATOMS: atom_id res chain seq x y z
N MET A 1 -12.49 -2.29 1.51
CA MET A 1 -12.70 -2.11 0.04
C MET A 1 -12.23 -3.39 -0.64
N ASP A 2 -12.94 -3.87 -1.67
CA ASP A 2 -12.59 -5.10 -2.36
C ASP A 2 -11.68 -4.86 -3.58
N VAL A 3 -11.04 -5.92 -4.08
CA VAL A 3 -10.11 -5.86 -5.21
C VAL A 3 -10.79 -5.41 -6.51
N ARG A 4 -12.07 -5.72 -6.70
CA ARG A 4 -12.84 -5.29 -7.88
C ARG A 4 -12.98 -3.77 -7.93
N THR A 5 -13.31 -3.16 -6.78
CA THR A 5 -13.40 -1.69 -6.64
C THR A 5 -12.04 -1.04 -6.92
N ILE A 6 -10.95 -1.64 -6.46
CA ILE A 6 -9.59 -1.15 -6.73
C ILE A 6 -9.27 -1.20 -8.22
N CYS A 7 -9.52 -2.33 -8.88
CA CYS A 7 -9.30 -2.47 -10.32
C CYS A 7 -10.08 -1.42 -11.12
N LEU A 8 -11.36 -1.20 -10.78
CA LEU A 8 -12.16 -0.15 -11.40
C LEU A 8 -11.53 1.25 -11.18
N GLY A 9 -11.11 1.55 -9.96
CA GLY A 9 -10.45 2.82 -9.63
C GLY A 9 -9.18 3.05 -10.44
N LEU A 10 -8.30 2.06 -10.54
CA LEU A 10 -7.08 2.15 -11.35
C LEU A 10 -7.39 2.35 -12.83
N LEU A 11 -8.39 1.66 -13.36
CA LEU A 11 -8.83 1.79 -14.74
C LEU A 11 -9.56 3.12 -15.06
N THR A 12 -9.97 3.90 -14.06
CA THR A 12 -10.45 5.27 -14.32
C THR A 12 -9.34 6.19 -14.83
N ARG A 13 -8.09 5.87 -14.59
CA ARG A 13 -6.90 6.65 -14.97
C ARG A 13 -6.44 6.36 -16.40
N GLY A 14 -6.91 5.28 -16.99
CA GLY A 14 -6.55 4.84 -18.33
C GLY A 14 -6.68 3.34 -18.51
N GLU A 15 -6.48 2.91 -19.75
CA GLU A 15 -6.40 1.49 -20.08
C GLU A 15 -5.10 0.89 -19.52
N ALA A 16 -5.14 -0.35 -19.09
CA ALA A 16 -3.97 -1.05 -18.55
C ALA A 16 -4.08 -2.57 -18.72
N THR A 17 -2.95 -3.24 -18.79
CA THR A 17 -2.86 -4.70 -18.70
C THR A 17 -3.00 -5.14 -17.24
N GLY A 18 -3.30 -6.43 -17.01
CA GLY A 18 -3.31 -6.98 -15.66
C GLY A 18 -1.96 -6.85 -14.94
N TYR A 19 -0.86 -6.93 -15.68
CA TYR A 19 0.49 -6.71 -15.15
C TYR A 19 0.72 -5.24 -14.74
N GLU A 20 0.29 -4.28 -15.57
CA GLU A 20 0.40 -2.85 -15.25
C GLU A 20 -0.50 -2.46 -14.06
N ILE A 21 -1.72 -3.02 -13.96
CA ILE A 21 -2.58 -2.84 -12.79
C ILE A 21 -1.88 -3.35 -11.53
N ARG A 22 -1.27 -4.54 -11.60
CA ARG A 22 -0.49 -5.08 -10.49
C ARG A 22 0.67 -4.17 -10.11
N LYS A 23 1.44 -3.72 -11.09
CA LYS A 23 2.58 -2.81 -10.90
C LYS A 23 2.15 -1.47 -10.31
N LEU A 24 1.07 -0.88 -10.79
CA LEU A 24 0.49 0.34 -10.22
C LEU A 24 0.06 0.14 -8.77
N PHE A 25 -0.49 -1.04 -8.45
CA PHE A 25 -0.86 -1.35 -7.08
C PHE A 25 0.36 -1.46 -6.16
N GLU A 26 1.44 -2.13 -6.62
CA GLU A 26 2.70 -2.30 -5.88
C GLU A 26 3.49 -0.99 -5.75
N GLU A 27 3.73 -0.30 -6.86
CA GLU A 27 4.60 0.88 -6.92
C GLU A 27 3.86 2.20 -6.61
N GLY A 28 2.56 2.23 -6.87
CA GLY A 28 1.71 3.41 -6.65
C GLY A 28 1.34 3.66 -5.19
N GLY A 29 1.88 2.89 -4.25
CA GLY A 29 1.60 3.06 -2.83
C GLY A 29 0.23 2.58 -2.37
N TYR A 30 -0.61 2.05 -3.27
CA TYR A 30 -1.97 1.58 -2.92
C TYR A 30 -1.97 0.44 -1.91
N GLN A 31 -0.90 -0.37 -1.87
CA GLN A 31 -0.70 -1.42 -0.88
C GLN A 31 -0.68 -0.91 0.58
N HIS A 32 -0.37 0.37 0.79
CA HIS A 32 -0.33 0.97 2.12
C HIS A 32 -1.73 1.32 2.65
N PHE A 33 -2.70 1.46 1.76
CA PHE A 33 -4.05 1.88 2.11
C PHE A 33 -5.07 0.76 2.02
N ILE A 34 -4.76 -0.33 1.30
CA ILE A 34 -5.74 -1.38 0.97
C ILE A 34 -5.08 -2.76 1.01
N GLU A 35 -5.65 -3.67 1.80
CA GLU A 35 -5.28 -5.09 1.77
C GLU A 35 -5.88 -5.75 0.52
N ALA A 36 -5.06 -6.03 -0.48
CA ALA A 36 -5.44 -6.86 -1.59
C ALA A 36 -4.37 -7.94 -1.87
N SER A 37 -4.81 -9.15 -2.08
CA SER A 37 -3.92 -10.22 -2.54
C SER A 37 -3.68 -10.07 -4.04
N PHE A 38 -2.43 -10.07 -4.47
CA PHE A 38 -2.05 -10.01 -5.89
C PHE A 38 -2.68 -11.12 -6.73
N GLY A 39 -2.86 -12.30 -6.15
CA GLY A 39 -3.52 -13.42 -6.81
C GLY A 39 -4.99 -13.16 -7.14
N SER A 40 -5.62 -12.17 -6.54
CA SER A 40 -7.03 -11.84 -6.77
C SER A 40 -7.27 -10.80 -7.88
N ILE A 41 -6.23 -10.17 -8.44
CA ILE A 41 -6.37 -9.14 -9.50
C ILE A 41 -6.93 -9.75 -10.79
N TYR A 42 -6.32 -10.84 -11.29
CA TYR A 42 -6.77 -11.49 -12.53
C TYR A 42 -8.18 -12.08 -12.43
N PRO A 43 -8.55 -12.80 -11.36
CA PRO A 43 -9.94 -13.20 -11.12
C PRO A 43 -10.91 -12.01 -11.07
N ALA A 44 -10.53 -10.90 -10.43
CA ALA A 44 -11.35 -9.70 -10.37
C ALA A 44 -11.58 -9.07 -11.75
N LEU A 45 -10.54 -8.94 -12.57
CA LEU A 45 -10.63 -8.43 -13.94
C LEU A 45 -11.51 -9.33 -14.82
N SER A 46 -11.39 -10.65 -14.68
CA SER A 46 -12.26 -11.61 -15.40
C SER A 46 -13.73 -11.42 -15.02
N GLN A 47 -14.02 -11.32 -13.72
CA GLN A 47 -15.39 -11.12 -13.25
C GLN A 47 -15.95 -9.75 -13.69
N LEU A 48 -15.15 -8.69 -13.59
CA LEU A 48 -15.55 -7.35 -14.05
C LEU A 48 -15.84 -7.29 -15.55
N THR A 49 -15.13 -8.12 -16.34
CA THR A 49 -15.38 -8.26 -17.78
C THR A 49 -16.69 -9.00 -18.03
N GLN A 50 -16.97 -10.09 -17.31
CA GLN A 50 -18.23 -10.83 -17.40
C GLN A 50 -19.43 -9.98 -17.00
N ASP A 51 -19.27 -9.13 -15.97
CA ASP A 51 -20.29 -8.22 -15.49
C ASP A 51 -20.49 -6.99 -16.41
N GLY A 52 -19.67 -6.84 -17.46
CA GLY A 52 -19.74 -5.70 -18.40
C GLY A 52 -19.19 -4.39 -17.85
N PHE A 53 -18.54 -4.38 -16.70
CA PHE A 53 -17.94 -3.18 -16.09
C PHE A 53 -16.57 -2.84 -16.69
N VAL A 54 -15.91 -3.82 -17.29
CA VAL A 54 -14.61 -3.68 -17.96
C VAL A 54 -14.70 -4.34 -19.32
N ARG A 55 -14.07 -3.74 -20.32
CA ARG A 55 -13.82 -4.36 -21.63
C ARG A 55 -12.39 -4.85 -21.67
N VAL A 56 -12.19 -5.95 -22.38
CA VAL A 56 -10.87 -6.50 -22.69
C VAL A 56 -10.68 -6.51 -24.20
N ARG A 57 -9.51 -6.11 -24.65
CA ARG A 57 -9.06 -6.31 -26.03
C ARG A 57 -7.71 -7.02 -26.00
N GLU A 58 -7.50 -7.87 -27.00
CA GLU A 58 -6.22 -8.55 -27.19
C GLU A 58 -5.37 -7.72 -28.16
N GLU A 59 -4.13 -7.45 -27.77
CA GLU A 59 -3.14 -6.80 -28.60
C GLU A 59 -2.09 -7.84 -29.01
N ALA A 60 -1.97 -8.09 -30.33
CA ALA A 60 -0.95 -8.95 -30.86
C ALA A 60 0.44 -8.38 -30.57
N GLN A 61 1.37 -9.22 -30.14
CA GLN A 61 2.77 -8.85 -29.95
C GLN A 61 3.66 -9.71 -30.84
N GLU A 62 4.59 -9.07 -31.56
CA GLU A 62 5.62 -9.81 -32.30
C GLU A 62 6.49 -10.62 -31.30
N LYS A 63 6.53 -11.94 -31.50
CA LYS A 63 7.35 -12.90 -30.72
C LYS A 63 7.04 -13.03 -29.22
N ARG A 64 5.85 -12.56 -28.76
CA ARG A 64 5.37 -12.74 -27.39
C ARG A 64 3.88 -13.12 -27.41
N PRO A 65 3.36 -13.75 -26.33
CA PRO A 65 1.92 -13.99 -26.21
C PRO A 65 1.14 -12.66 -26.30
N ASP A 66 -0.05 -12.73 -26.90
CA ASP A 66 -0.96 -11.58 -26.96
C ASP A 66 -1.23 -11.04 -25.57
N ARG A 67 -1.23 -9.71 -25.45
CA ARG A 67 -1.50 -9.07 -24.17
C ARG A 67 -2.95 -8.61 -24.09
N LYS A 68 -3.56 -8.86 -22.94
CA LYS A 68 -4.92 -8.39 -22.61
C LYS A 68 -4.87 -7.00 -22.01
N VAL A 69 -5.47 -6.04 -22.71
CA VAL A 69 -5.62 -4.65 -22.25
C VAL A 69 -7.04 -4.44 -21.80
N TYR A 70 -7.21 -3.93 -20.61
CA TYR A 70 -8.48 -3.70 -19.95
C TYR A 70 -8.82 -2.21 -19.95
N SER A 71 -10.10 -1.87 -20.19
CA SER A 71 -10.63 -0.51 -20.12
C SER A 71 -11.95 -0.49 -19.37
N ILE A 72 -12.17 0.55 -18.55
CA ILE A 72 -13.42 0.71 -17.80
C ILE A 72 -14.56 1.17 -18.72
N THR A 73 -15.74 0.56 -18.56
CA THR A 73 -16.95 0.99 -19.24
C THR A 73 -17.65 2.12 -18.50
N GLN A 74 -18.68 2.74 -19.11
CA GLN A 74 -19.55 3.70 -18.41
C GLN A 74 -20.25 3.05 -17.21
N ALA A 75 -20.73 1.81 -17.37
CA ALA A 75 -21.34 1.05 -16.28
C ALA A 75 -20.32 0.78 -15.15
N GLY A 76 -19.05 0.47 -15.52
CA GLY A 76 -17.97 0.30 -14.56
C GLY A 76 -17.65 1.59 -13.78
N ARG A 77 -17.67 2.75 -14.44
CA ARG A 77 -17.50 4.06 -13.75
C ARG A 77 -18.62 4.32 -12.77
N SER A 78 -19.88 4.07 -13.18
CA SER A 78 -21.04 4.21 -12.30
C SER A 78 -20.95 3.28 -11.09
N GLN A 79 -20.53 2.03 -11.31
CA GLN A 79 -20.34 1.04 -10.25
C GLN A 79 -19.24 1.47 -9.28
N PHE A 80 -18.13 2.01 -9.77
CA PHE A 80 -17.06 2.54 -8.94
C PHE A 80 -17.52 3.69 -8.06
N ILE A 81 -18.22 4.67 -8.65
CA ILE A 81 -18.79 5.80 -7.89
C ILE A 81 -19.76 5.29 -6.82
N ALA A 82 -20.67 4.37 -7.18
CA ALA A 82 -21.62 3.79 -6.24
C ALA A 82 -20.93 3.05 -5.08
N ALA A 83 -19.78 2.42 -5.33
CA ALA A 83 -18.98 1.77 -4.29
C ALA A 83 -18.36 2.80 -3.33
N LEU A 84 -17.88 3.94 -3.85
CA LEU A 84 -17.28 5.00 -3.02
C LEU A 84 -18.32 5.81 -2.21
N MET A 85 -19.59 5.83 -2.66
CA MET A 85 -20.68 6.48 -1.93
C MET A 85 -21.18 5.68 -0.71
N LYS A 86 -20.76 4.43 -0.57
CA LYS A 86 -21.08 3.64 0.62
C LYS A 86 -20.23 4.09 1.81
N PRO A 87 -20.72 3.91 3.06
CA PRO A 87 -19.89 4.11 4.24
C PRO A 87 -18.59 3.32 4.13
N LEU A 88 -17.47 3.98 4.39
CA LEU A 88 -16.18 3.31 4.39
C LEU A 88 -16.06 2.43 5.65
N PRO A 89 -15.47 1.24 5.53
CA PRO A 89 -15.14 0.44 6.70
C PRO A 89 -14.06 1.15 7.54
N GLU A 90 -14.01 0.82 8.82
CA GLU A 90 -12.93 1.30 9.71
C GLU A 90 -11.57 0.80 9.21
N ASP A 91 -10.56 1.67 9.34
CA ASP A 91 -9.18 1.30 9.05
C ASP A 91 -8.70 0.25 10.04
N ARG A 92 -8.00 -0.76 9.53
CA ARG A 92 -7.40 -1.81 10.34
C ARG A 92 -5.89 -1.70 10.30
N HIS A 93 -5.31 -1.33 11.42
CA HIS A 93 -3.86 -1.30 11.55
C HIS A 93 -3.34 -2.67 11.99
N ARG A 94 -2.55 -3.32 11.13
CA ARG A 94 -1.88 -4.59 11.42
C ARG A 94 -0.38 -4.38 11.31
N SER A 95 0.32 -4.59 12.40
CA SER A 95 1.77 -4.45 12.44
C SER A 95 2.40 -5.62 13.21
N PRO A 96 3.06 -6.55 12.51
CA PRO A 96 3.86 -7.59 13.16
C PRO A 96 4.96 -7.00 14.07
N PHE A 97 5.53 -5.85 13.69
CA PHE A 97 6.49 -5.12 14.49
C PHE A 97 5.89 -4.67 15.84
N VAL A 98 4.72 -4.01 15.83
CA VAL A 98 4.05 -3.56 17.05
C VAL A 98 3.69 -4.76 17.92
N PHE A 99 3.19 -5.84 17.32
CA PHE A 99 2.90 -7.08 18.05
C PHE A 99 4.17 -7.62 18.73
N ALA A 100 5.30 -7.72 18.03
CA ALA A 100 6.55 -8.19 18.64
C ALA A 100 7.04 -7.26 19.75
N MET A 101 6.88 -5.93 19.59
CA MET A 101 7.28 -4.95 20.59
C MET A 101 6.45 -5.03 21.88
N LEU A 102 5.19 -5.48 21.84
CA LEU A 102 4.39 -5.76 23.05
C LEU A 102 5.06 -6.79 23.96
N PHE A 103 5.89 -7.66 23.40
CA PHE A 103 6.59 -8.72 24.11
C PHE A 103 8.12 -8.48 24.18
N SER A 104 8.56 -7.24 23.98
CA SER A 104 9.98 -6.89 23.98
C SER A 104 10.70 -7.20 25.29
N CYS A 105 9.97 -7.22 26.42
CA CYS A 105 10.54 -7.54 27.74
C CYS A 105 11.07 -8.98 27.89
N ILE A 106 10.65 -9.91 27.02
CA ILE A 106 11.12 -11.29 26.99
C ILE A 106 12.17 -11.56 25.92
N LEU A 107 12.54 -10.55 25.13
CA LEU A 107 13.51 -10.64 24.06
C LEU A 107 14.88 -10.12 24.54
N PRO A 108 15.98 -10.65 23.97
CA PRO A 108 17.31 -10.05 24.19
C PRO A 108 17.31 -8.58 23.73
N PRO A 109 17.92 -7.65 24.49
CA PRO A 109 17.98 -6.24 24.15
C PRO A 109 18.51 -5.98 22.74
N GLU A 110 19.53 -6.72 22.30
CA GLU A 110 20.11 -6.60 20.96
C GLU A 110 19.09 -6.87 19.88
N ARG A 111 18.20 -7.85 20.10
CA ARG A 111 17.12 -8.16 19.16
C ARG A 111 16.09 -7.04 19.08
N VAL A 112 15.78 -6.40 20.19
CA VAL A 112 14.86 -5.27 20.23
C VAL A 112 15.44 -4.06 19.47
N PHE A 113 16.73 -3.77 19.68
CA PHE A 113 17.43 -2.72 18.92
C PHE A 113 17.46 -3.01 17.43
N GLU A 114 17.80 -4.24 17.02
CA GLU A 114 17.80 -4.66 15.63
C GLU A 114 16.42 -4.47 14.98
N MET A 115 15.34 -4.86 15.67
CA MET A 115 13.96 -4.68 15.18
C MET A 115 13.60 -3.21 15.01
N LEU A 116 13.98 -2.36 15.96
CA LEU A 116 13.76 -0.91 15.90
C LEU A 116 14.52 -0.29 14.73
N ASP A 117 15.81 -0.59 14.57
CA ASP A 117 16.65 -0.05 13.51
C ASP A 117 16.15 -0.46 12.13
N ASN A 118 15.79 -1.73 11.95
CA ASN A 118 15.23 -2.23 10.70
C ASN A 118 13.87 -1.56 10.37
N TYR A 119 13.02 -1.36 11.38
CA TYR A 119 11.71 -0.73 11.16
C TYR A 119 11.83 0.78 10.89
N ILE A 120 12.79 1.47 11.52
CA ILE A 120 13.12 2.87 11.19
C ILE A 120 13.56 2.96 9.73
N LEU A 121 14.54 2.14 9.32
CA LEU A 121 15.05 2.14 7.96
C LEU A 121 13.97 1.90 6.92
N GLN A 122 13.10 0.90 7.14
CA GLN A 122 11.97 0.62 6.25
C GLN A 122 11.04 1.83 6.10
N ASN A 123 10.70 2.51 7.20
CA ASN A 123 9.84 3.68 7.15
C ASN A 123 10.51 4.88 6.47
N GLU A 124 11.82 5.07 6.64
CA GLU A 124 12.60 6.09 5.93
C GLU A 124 12.62 5.84 4.41
N GLU A 125 12.79 4.58 3.99
CA GLU A 125 12.71 4.21 2.58
C GLU A 125 11.31 4.46 1.99
N HIS A 126 10.26 4.10 2.73
CA HIS A 126 8.87 4.36 2.30
C HIS A 126 8.62 5.87 2.17
N LEU A 127 9.06 6.66 3.15
CA LEU A 127 8.94 8.12 3.10
C LEU A 127 9.68 8.71 1.89
N SER A 128 10.89 8.23 1.61
CA SER A 128 11.68 8.67 0.46
C SER A 128 10.97 8.38 -0.86
N LYS A 129 10.46 7.15 -1.04
CA LYS A 129 9.67 6.75 -2.21
C LYS A 129 8.41 7.60 -2.35
N LEU A 130 7.70 7.83 -1.25
CA LEU A 130 6.48 8.64 -1.25
C LEU A 130 6.76 10.09 -1.66
N ARG A 131 7.85 10.69 -1.15
CA ARG A 131 8.26 12.05 -1.52
C ARG A 131 8.63 12.18 -2.99
N ALA A 132 9.26 11.17 -3.55
CA ALA A 132 9.62 11.12 -4.97
C ALA A 132 8.40 10.92 -5.89
N PHE A 133 7.26 10.48 -5.35
CA PHE A 133 6.06 10.24 -6.15
C PHE A 133 5.44 11.57 -6.61
N ALA A 134 5.32 11.74 -7.94
CA ALA A 134 4.66 12.89 -8.53
C ALA A 134 3.13 12.77 -8.42
N THR A 135 2.48 13.84 -8.00
CA THR A 135 1.02 13.90 -7.87
C THR A 135 0.40 14.68 -9.01
N ASN A 136 -0.67 14.13 -9.62
CA ASN A 136 -1.35 14.70 -10.79
C ASN A 136 -2.81 15.08 -10.49
N SER A 137 -3.26 14.88 -9.26
CA SER A 137 -4.63 15.21 -8.84
C SER A 137 -4.69 15.67 -7.39
N PRO A 138 -5.73 16.44 -6.98
CA PRO A 138 -5.93 16.84 -5.59
C PRO A 138 -6.01 15.65 -4.62
N GLY A 139 -6.65 14.55 -5.05
CA GLY A 139 -6.75 13.33 -4.23
C GLY A 139 -5.38 12.66 -3.99
N GLU A 140 -4.54 12.61 -5.02
CA GLU A 140 -3.16 12.11 -4.88
C GLU A 140 -2.33 13.00 -3.96
N HIS A 141 -2.48 14.32 -4.09
CA HIS A 141 -1.80 15.27 -3.22
C HIS A 141 -2.22 15.09 -1.76
N PHE A 142 -3.52 14.93 -1.51
CA PHE A 142 -4.05 14.64 -0.16
C PHE A 142 -3.47 13.34 0.40
N ALA A 143 -3.52 12.24 -0.38
CA ALA A 143 -3.03 10.94 0.07
C ALA A 143 -1.51 10.96 0.35
N LYS A 144 -0.73 11.62 -0.52
CA LYS A 144 0.71 11.81 -0.31
C LYS A 144 0.99 12.60 0.98
N GLY A 145 0.32 13.73 1.19
CA GLY A 145 0.50 14.56 2.39
C GLY A 145 0.18 13.80 3.67
N LEU A 146 -0.95 13.05 3.69
CA LEU A 146 -1.32 12.23 4.84
C LEU A 146 -0.27 11.13 5.11
N GLY A 147 0.21 10.46 4.06
CA GLY A 147 1.26 9.45 4.18
C GLY A 147 2.59 10.03 4.68
N GLU A 148 2.98 11.22 4.24
CA GLU A 148 4.19 11.89 4.75
C GLU A 148 4.09 12.19 6.25
N VAL A 149 2.96 12.72 6.71
CA VAL A 149 2.71 12.97 8.15
C VAL A 149 2.83 11.67 8.93
N PHE A 150 2.24 10.59 8.43
CA PHE A 150 2.26 9.28 9.07
C PHE A 150 3.70 8.75 9.23
N TYR A 151 4.48 8.71 8.15
CA TYR A 151 5.85 8.20 8.21
C TYR A 151 6.78 9.08 9.05
N VAL A 152 6.68 10.40 8.95
CA VAL A 152 7.48 11.33 9.77
C VAL A 152 7.20 11.10 11.25
N ALA A 153 5.92 11.04 11.65
CA ALA A 153 5.56 10.84 13.05
C ALA A 153 6.04 9.50 13.60
N ILE A 154 5.94 8.42 12.81
CA ILE A 154 6.44 7.10 13.21
C ILE A 154 7.96 7.13 13.38
N ILE A 155 8.71 7.64 12.40
CA ILE A 155 10.17 7.69 12.43
C ILE A 155 10.64 8.48 13.65
N ASP A 156 10.04 9.64 13.91
CA ASP A 156 10.39 10.50 15.05
C ASP A 156 10.12 9.79 16.38
N TYR A 157 8.98 9.11 16.50
CA TYR A 157 8.66 8.34 17.70
C TYR A 157 9.66 7.21 17.94
N LEU A 158 9.94 6.41 16.91
CA LEU A 158 10.85 5.26 17.01
C LEU A 158 12.28 5.67 17.37
N LYS A 159 12.79 6.75 16.76
CA LYS A 159 14.12 7.28 17.06
C LYS A 159 14.24 7.77 18.52
N ARG A 160 13.21 8.44 19.02
CA ARG A 160 13.15 8.86 20.43
C ARG A 160 13.14 7.64 21.36
N TYR A 161 12.23 6.71 21.13
CA TYR A 161 12.10 5.51 21.95
C TYR A 161 13.39 4.69 21.97
N ARG A 162 14.05 4.51 20.80
CA ARG A 162 15.35 3.84 20.70
C ARG A 162 16.44 4.53 21.54
N LYS A 163 16.47 5.86 21.52
CA LYS A 163 17.42 6.64 22.33
C LYS A 163 17.15 6.47 23.83
N GLU A 164 15.90 6.53 24.25
CA GLU A 164 15.50 6.32 25.65
C GLU A 164 15.90 4.94 26.15
N MET A 165 15.68 3.88 25.37
CA MET A 165 16.12 2.52 25.68
C MET A 165 17.64 2.42 25.80
N ALA A 166 18.40 3.03 24.89
CA ALA A 166 19.85 3.01 24.95
C ALA A 166 20.40 3.70 26.21
N MET A 167 19.78 4.80 26.62
CA MET A 167 20.14 5.50 27.85
C MET A 167 19.82 4.67 29.10
N ALA A 168 18.66 4.01 29.12
CA ALA A 168 18.27 3.13 30.23
C ALA A 168 19.23 1.92 30.36
N ALA A 169 19.61 1.30 29.24
CA ALA A 169 20.57 0.19 29.22
C ALA A 169 21.96 0.63 29.71
N ALA A 170 22.44 1.81 29.33
CA ALA A 170 23.70 2.35 29.80
C ALA A 170 23.71 2.66 31.29
N SER A 171 22.61 3.15 31.84
CA SER A 171 22.46 3.42 33.29
C SER A 171 22.47 2.14 34.13
N SER A 172 21.78 1.09 33.63
CA SER A 172 21.74 -0.24 34.31
C SER A 172 23.07 -0.99 34.27
N ALA A 173 23.95 -0.67 33.31
CA ALA A 173 25.31 -1.28 33.23
C ALA A 173 26.35 -0.56 34.09
N ALA A 174 26.02 0.61 34.64
CA ALA A 174 26.90 1.43 35.47
C ALA A 174 26.67 1.23 37.00
N GLU A 175 25.63 0.49 37.37
CA GLU A 175 25.28 0.04 38.72
C GLU A 175 25.79 -1.39 38.97
#